data_e10ef88d49e4fda69357f0e1eaec6814
#
_entry.id   e10ef88d49e4fda69357f0e1eaec6814
#
_cell.length_a   1.000
_cell.length_b   1.000
_cell.length_c   1.000
_cell.angle_alpha   90.00
_cell.angle_beta   90.00
_cell.angle_gamma   90.00
#
_symmetry.space_group_name_H-M   'P 1'
#
loop_
_entity.id
_entity.type
_entity.pdbx_description
1 polymer ?
#
loop_
_entity_poly.entity_id
_entity_poly.type
_entity_poly.pdbx_seq_one_letter_code
_entity_poly.pdbx_strand_id
1 'polypeptide(L)'
;QAQSRIRRCYLRGMAQARITVKDTQNRILQGHPWVFANQIIGEEGEYVPGDMVQVFDDRQRPLGQGYINPASLIRVRLLTPHVQDRVDADFIKARIASAWNCRQQMGYSGSCRVIFGEADLLPGLVVDKFNDVLSVQFLTLGMERWKDVVLVSLSELIHPKGIYLRNDVAIREKEGLEQYKGPYGASFATELVIDENGLRLQVDVANGQKTGHFLDQVLNHAEMRRISTGQRVLDCFTHTGGFGLHAAHYGASKVLGLDVSEDAVAQATRNAEVNELTTCTFKVANVFDYLTEASRTGNQWNVIVLDPPAFAKSRSAIDNAYRGYKEINLRALKCIPSGGFLVTCSCSQHMTPELFRKMVNEAARDAGRQLREVYSGGQPPDHPVLWGVPETHYLKCLILHVL
;
A
#
# COMPACT_ATOMS: atom_id res chain seq x y z
N GLN A 1 9.03 -34.09 4.92
CA GLN A 1 7.79 -33.96 5.75
C GLN A 1 6.84 -32.88 5.25
N ALA A 2 7.31 -31.74 4.71
CA ALA A 2 6.46 -30.69 4.10
C ALA A 2 5.69 -31.21 2.87
N GLN A 3 6.35 -31.91 1.96
CA GLN A 3 5.70 -32.53 0.80
C GLN A 3 4.62 -33.57 1.16
N SER A 4 4.74 -34.26 2.30
CA SER A 4 3.74 -35.23 2.76
C SER A 4 2.49 -34.57 3.38
N ARG A 5 2.62 -33.38 3.96
CA ARG A 5 1.48 -32.60 4.47
C ARG A 5 0.69 -31.95 3.31
N ILE A 6 1.39 -31.44 2.29
CA ILE A 6 0.77 -30.88 1.07
C ILE A 6 -0.06 -31.97 0.36
N ARG A 7 0.43 -33.21 0.24
CA ARG A 7 -0.33 -34.31 -0.36
C ARG A 7 -1.60 -34.69 0.41
N ARG A 8 -1.66 -34.54 1.73
CA ARG A 8 -2.85 -34.90 2.53
C ARG A 8 -4.03 -33.93 2.35
N CYS A 9 -3.80 -32.67 2.02
CA CYS A 9 -4.89 -31.71 1.76
C CYS A 9 -5.59 -31.93 0.41
N TYR A 10 -4.89 -32.53 -0.58
CA TYR A 10 -5.41 -32.70 -1.94
C TYR A 10 -5.98 -34.09 -2.26
N LEU A 11 -5.84 -35.06 -1.34
CA LEU A 11 -6.24 -36.48 -1.60
C LEU A 11 -7.61 -36.87 -1.05
N ARG A 12 -8.42 -35.94 -0.52
CA ARG A 12 -9.83 -36.20 -0.31
C ARG A 12 -10.56 -35.90 -1.61
N GLY A 13 -10.90 -36.95 -2.39
CA GLY A 13 -11.80 -36.90 -3.53
C GLY A 13 -13.26 -36.62 -3.12
N MET A 14 -13.46 -35.68 -2.15
CA MET A 14 -14.77 -35.13 -1.81
C MET A 14 -15.04 -33.98 -2.77
N ALA A 15 -16.27 -33.91 -3.28
CA ALA A 15 -16.74 -32.76 -4.03
C ALA A 15 -16.47 -31.49 -3.20
N GLN A 16 -15.88 -30.45 -3.83
CA GLN A 16 -15.66 -29.18 -3.16
C GLN A 16 -17.00 -28.66 -2.63
N ALA A 17 -16.98 -28.06 -1.43
CA ALA A 17 -18.16 -27.42 -0.88
C ALA A 17 -18.62 -26.28 -1.81
N ARG A 18 -19.94 -26.11 -1.89
CA ARG A 18 -20.61 -25.13 -2.74
C ARG A 18 -21.20 -24.02 -1.90
N ILE A 19 -20.92 -22.80 -2.27
CA ILE A 19 -21.44 -21.60 -1.63
C ILE A 19 -22.37 -20.88 -2.62
N THR A 20 -23.62 -20.74 -2.27
CA THR A 20 -24.59 -20.01 -3.09
C THR A 20 -24.72 -18.58 -2.56
N VAL A 21 -24.62 -17.62 -3.46
CA VAL A 21 -24.62 -16.21 -3.09
C VAL A 21 -25.68 -15.42 -3.85
N LYS A 22 -26.14 -14.33 -3.24
CA LYS A 22 -26.95 -13.31 -3.88
C LYS A 22 -26.11 -12.06 -4.10
N ASP A 23 -25.56 -11.90 -5.30
CA ASP A 23 -24.78 -10.73 -5.72
C ASP A 23 -25.70 -9.69 -6.37
N THR A 24 -26.37 -8.90 -5.54
CA THR A 24 -27.35 -7.89 -5.98
C THR A 24 -26.75 -6.75 -6.80
N GLN A 25 -25.43 -6.57 -6.73
CA GLN A 25 -24.70 -5.52 -7.44
C GLN A 25 -23.89 -6.03 -8.63
N ASN A 26 -23.93 -7.35 -8.89
CA ASN A 26 -23.16 -8.04 -9.90
C ASN A 26 -21.63 -7.80 -9.79
N ARG A 27 -21.12 -7.51 -8.60
CA ARG A 27 -19.69 -7.20 -8.39
C ARG A 27 -18.80 -8.38 -8.77
N ILE A 28 -19.20 -9.58 -8.41
CA ILE A 28 -18.44 -10.81 -8.71
C ILE A 28 -18.38 -11.02 -10.23
N LEU A 29 -19.49 -10.85 -10.95
CA LEU A 29 -19.55 -10.93 -12.40
C LEU A 29 -18.71 -9.84 -13.09
N GLN A 30 -18.48 -8.71 -12.42
CA GLN A 30 -17.61 -7.62 -12.88
C GLN A 30 -16.13 -7.85 -12.52
N GLY A 31 -15.78 -9.03 -11.97
CA GLY A 31 -14.40 -9.40 -11.66
C GLY A 31 -13.95 -9.11 -10.23
N HIS A 32 -14.88 -8.74 -9.32
CA HIS A 32 -14.53 -8.52 -7.92
C HIS A 32 -14.37 -9.86 -7.19
N PRO A 33 -13.23 -10.14 -6.51
CA PRO A 33 -12.95 -11.45 -5.94
C PRO A 33 -13.58 -11.68 -4.56
N TRP A 34 -14.27 -10.70 -3.97
CA TRP A 34 -14.75 -10.81 -2.59
C TRP A 34 -16.23 -11.17 -2.51
N VAL A 35 -16.49 -12.23 -1.74
CA VAL A 35 -17.82 -12.61 -1.29
C VAL A 35 -17.95 -12.27 0.20
N PHE A 36 -18.87 -11.38 0.53
CA PHE A 36 -19.14 -11.03 1.92
C PHE A 36 -20.08 -12.00 2.60
N ALA A 37 -19.98 -12.13 3.92
CA ALA A 37 -20.79 -13.04 4.71
C ALA A 37 -22.31 -12.84 4.50
N ASN A 38 -22.76 -11.59 4.36
CA ASN A 38 -24.17 -11.24 4.16
C ASN A 38 -24.70 -11.51 2.73
N GLN A 39 -23.84 -11.90 1.81
CA GLN A 39 -24.23 -12.30 0.44
C GLN A 39 -24.53 -13.80 0.35
N ILE A 40 -24.08 -14.60 1.32
CA ILE A 40 -24.27 -16.07 1.31
C ILE A 40 -25.71 -16.41 1.68
N ILE A 41 -26.36 -17.19 0.83
CA ILE A 41 -27.75 -17.66 1.00
C ILE A 41 -27.86 -19.18 1.10
N GLY A 42 -26.76 -19.92 0.83
CA GLY A 42 -26.72 -21.37 0.97
C GLY A 42 -25.29 -21.89 1.01
N GLU A 43 -25.08 -22.95 1.78
CA GLU A 43 -23.82 -23.66 1.91
C GLU A 43 -24.10 -25.17 1.81
N GLU A 44 -23.40 -25.89 0.93
CA GLU A 44 -23.55 -27.33 0.70
C GLU A 44 -22.18 -28.00 0.76
N GLY A 45 -22.11 -29.17 1.42
CA GLY A 45 -20.87 -29.91 1.63
C GLY A 45 -20.09 -29.44 2.87
N GLU A 46 -19.05 -30.19 3.20
CA GLU A 46 -18.20 -29.93 4.35
C GLU A 46 -16.94 -29.20 3.94
N TYR A 47 -16.48 -28.26 4.76
CA TYR A 47 -15.20 -27.56 4.61
C TYR A 47 -14.62 -27.19 5.97
N VAL A 48 -13.34 -26.93 6.00
CA VAL A 48 -12.66 -26.28 7.15
C VAL A 48 -12.16 -24.90 6.72
N PRO A 49 -11.95 -23.97 7.68
CA PRO A 49 -11.45 -22.62 7.37
C PRO A 49 -10.20 -22.66 6.51
N GLY A 50 -10.18 -21.93 5.40
CA GLY A 50 -9.09 -21.88 4.41
C GLY A 50 -9.19 -22.91 3.28
N ASP A 51 -10.19 -23.78 3.26
CA ASP A 51 -10.41 -24.70 2.14
C ASP A 51 -10.89 -23.97 0.88
N MET A 52 -10.65 -24.62 -0.26
CA MET A 52 -11.19 -24.18 -1.54
C MET A 52 -12.68 -24.55 -1.65
N VAL A 53 -13.48 -23.58 -2.04
CA VAL A 53 -14.93 -23.75 -2.28
C VAL A 53 -15.31 -23.22 -3.65
N GLN A 54 -16.37 -23.75 -4.22
CA GLN A 54 -16.98 -23.24 -5.45
C GLN A 54 -18.12 -22.28 -5.11
N VAL A 55 -18.23 -21.17 -5.84
CA VAL A 55 -19.24 -20.14 -5.64
C VAL A 55 -20.20 -20.11 -6.82
N PHE A 56 -21.49 -20.08 -6.51
CA PHE A 56 -22.59 -20.02 -7.47
C PHE A 56 -23.53 -18.88 -7.12
N ASP A 57 -24.22 -18.35 -8.11
CA ASP A 57 -25.33 -17.41 -7.85
C ASP A 57 -26.63 -18.14 -7.45
N ASP A 58 -27.67 -17.36 -7.17
CA ASP A 58 -29.02 -17.85 -6.82
C ASP A 58 -29.72 -18.63 -7.96
N ARG A 59 -29.18 -18.56 -9.19
CA ARG A 59 -29.61 -19.30 -10.37
C ARG A 59 -28.73 -20.50 -10.69
N GLN A 60 -27.85 -20.88 -9.77
CA GLN A 60 -26.88 -21.97 -9.92
C GLN A 60 -25.84 -21.76 -11.04
N ARG A 61 -25.63 -20.55 -11.50
CA ARG A 61 -24.55 -20.24 -12.44
C ARG A 61 -23.22 -20.13 -11.68
N PRO A 62 -22.14 -20.76 -12.19
CA PRO A 62 -20.84 -20.69 -11.53
C PRO A 62 -20.29 -19.28 -11.59
N LEU A 63 -19.78 -18.77 -10.47
CA LEU A 63 -19.13 -17.48 -10.33
C LEU A 63 -17.62 -17.60 -10.13
N GLY A 64 -17.12 -18.78 -9.74
CA GLY A 64 -15.71 -19.04 -9.54
C GLY A 64 -15.41 -19.93 -8.35
N GLN A 65 -14.15 -20.05 -8.01
CA GLN A 65 -13.68 -20.75 -6.83
C GLN A 65 -12.58 -19.98 -6.10
N GLY A 66 -12.52 -20.18 -4.80
CA GLY A 66 -11.56 -19.52 -3.93
C GLY A 66 -11.54 -20.11 -2.54
N TYR A 67 -10.78 -19.55 -1.65
CA TYR A 67 -10.73 -20.04 -0.27
C TYR A 67 -11.77 -19.33 0.62
N ILE A 68 -12.32 -20.10 1.56
CA ILE A 68 -13.32 -19.66 2.53
C ILE A 68 -12.71 -19.45 3.91
N ASN A 69 -13.13 -18.38 4.60
CA ASN A 69 -12.80 -18.14 6.00
C ASN A 69 -14.05 -17.70 6.78
N PRO A 70 -14.66 -18.59 7.60
CA PRO A 70 -15.83 -18.27 8.40
C PRO A 70 -15.63 -17.16 9.45
N ALA A 71 -14.40 -16.88 9.85
CA ALA A 71 -14.10 -15.81 10.80
C ALA A 71 -14.06 -14.41 10.14
N SER A 72 -13.86 -14.35 8.80
CA SER A 72 -13.71 -13.10 8.07
C SER A 72 -15.05 -12.55 7.60
N LEU A 73 -15.17 -11.20 7.56
CA LEU A 73 -16.31 -10.53 6.90
C LEU A 73 -16.31 -10.77 5.38
N ILE A 74 -15.12 -10.84 4.78
CA ILE A 74 -14.94 -11.29 3.39
C ILE A 74 -14.84 -12.81 3.44
N ARG A 75 -15.98 -13.45 3.38
CA ARG A 75 -16.17 -14.88 3.62
C ARG A 75 -15.42 -15.76 2.64
N VAL A 76 -15.48 -15.41 1.33
CA VAL A 76 -14.74 -16.12 0.28
C VAL A 76 -13.92 -15.10 -0.51
N ARG A 77 -12.68 -15.45 -0.81
CA ARG A 77 -11.85 -14.73 -1.78
C ARG A 77 -11.59 -15.63 -2.98
N LEU A 78 -12.18 -15.25 -4.11
CA LEU A 78 -12.04 -15.97 -5.35
C LEU A 78 -10.61 -15.88 -5.88
N LEU A 79 -10.07 -17.02 -6.28
CA LEU A 79 -8.80 -17.11 -6.98
C LEU A 79 -9.00 -17.15 -8.50
N THR A 80 -10.09 -17.73 -8.98
CA THR A 80 -10.41 -17.82 -10.41
C THR A 80 -11.93 -17.75 -10.63
N PRO A 81 -12.38 -17.15 -11.75
CA PRO A 81 -13.81 -17.19 -12.14
C PRO A 81 -14.26 -18.56 -12.67
N HIS A 82 -13.35 -19.50 -12.88
CA HIS A 82 -13.64 -20.80 -13.48
C HIS A 82 -13.63 -21.90 -12.43
N VAL A 83 -14.79 -22.53 -12.19
CA VAL A 83 -14.92 -23.60 -11.18
C VAL A 83 -14.20 -24.89 -11.59
N GLN A 84 -13.84 -25.05 -12.86
CA GLN A 84 -13.10 -26.20 -13.38
C GLN A 84 -11.58 -26.07 -13.29
N ASP A 85 -11.05 -24.89 -12.96
CA ASP A 85 -9.61 -24.70 -12.85
C ASP A 85 -9.07 -25.57 -11.71
N ARG A 86 -7.92 -26.17 -11.93
CA ARG A 86 -7.21 -26.88 -10.89
C ARG A 86 -6.33 -25.87 -10.13
N VAL A 87 -6.79 -25.47 -8.94
CA VAL A 87 -6.01 -24.58 -8.05
C VAL A 87 -5.06 -25.44 -7.21
N ASP A 88 -3.84 -25.57 -7.67
CA ASP A 88 -2.76 -26.32 -7.04
C ASP A 88 -1.47 -25.49 -6.93
N ALA A 89 -0.34 -26.12 -6.59
CA ALA A 89 0.95 -25.45 -6.45
C ALA A 89 1.41 -24.81 -7.77
N ASP A 90 1.19 -25.47 -8.90
CA ASP A 90 1.57 -24.96 -10.22
C ASP A 90 0.74 -23.73 -10.60
N PHE A 91 -0.56 -23.72 -10.26
CA PHE A 91 -1.43 -22.55 -10.43
C PHE A 91 -0.93 -21.34 -9.64
N ILE A 92 -0.59 -21.50 -8.36
CA ILE A 92 -0.05 -20.42 -7.52
C ILE A 92 1.29 -19.95 -8.06
N LYS A 93 2.21 -20.86 -8.41
CA LYS A 93 3.51 -20.55 -9.00
C LYS A 93 3.37 -19.77 -10.31
N ALA A 94 2.45 -20.17 -11.19
CA ALA A 94 2.19 -19.48 -12.45
C ALA A 94 1.73 -18.02 -12.22
N ARG A 95 0.88 -17.77 -11.21
CA ARG A 95 0.44 -16.40 -10.85
C ARG A 95 1.58 -15.55 -10.30
N ILE A 96 2.41 -16.10 -9.43
CA ILE A 96 3.61 -15.43 -8.93
C ILE A 96 4.55 -15.08 -10.09
N ALA A 97 4.79 -16.03 -11.00
CA ALA A 97 5.61 -15.80 -12.18
C ALA A 97 5.02 -14.71 -13.09
N SER A 98 3.71 -14.71 -13.31
CA SER A 98 3.01 -13.69 -14.09
C SER A 98 3.17 -12.29 -13.47
N ALA A 99 2.98 -12.18 -12.15
CA ALA A 99 3.15 -10.92 -11.44
C ALA A 99 4.59 -10.38 -11.56
N TRP A 100 5.60 -11.24 -11.34
CA TRP A 100 7.00 -10.85 -11.45
C TRP A 100 7.39 -10.49 -12.89
N ASN A 101 6.99 -11.29 -13.87
CA ASN A 101 7.23 -10.99 -15.30
C ASN A 101 6.63 -9.64 -15.71
N CYS A 102 5.45 -9.30 -15.21
CA CYS A 102 4.82 -8.01 -15.46
C CYS A 102 5.71 -6.85 -14.97
N ARG A 103 6.26 -6.95 -13.74
CA ARG A 103 7.20 -5.95 -13.20
C ARG A 103 8.48 -5.84 -14.03
N GLN A 104 9.05 -6.98 -14.42
CA GLN A 104 10.24 -6.99 -15.27
C GLN A 104 9.99 -6.34 -16.64
N GLN A 105 8.86 -6.60 -17.27
CA GLN A 105 8.46 -5.96 -18.54
C GLN A 105 8.29 -4.44 -18.40
N MET A 106 7.90 -3.96 -17.24
CA MET A 106 7.83 -2.52 -16.92
C MET A 106 9.17 -1.91 -16.47
N GLY A 107 10.27 -2.69 -16.52
CA GLY A 107 11.61 -2.21 -16.20
C GLY A 107 12.00 -2.29 -14.72
N TYR A 108 11.18 -2.89 -13.85
CA TYR A 108 11.54 -3.07 -12.44
C TYR A 108 12.58 -4.20 -12.28
N SER A 109 13.73 -3.88 -11.71
CA SER A 109 14.80 -4.84 -11.40
C SER A 109 15.31 -4.70 -9.96
N GLY A 110 15.31 -3.48 -9.41
CA GLY A 110 15.74 -3.14 -8.06
C GLY A 110 14.65 -3.35 -7.01
N SER A 111 14.28 -2.25 -6.33
CA SER A 111 13.22 -2.27 -5.33
C SER A 111 11.85 -2.00 -5.96
N CYS A 112 10.87 -2.85 -5.65
CA CYS A 112 9.49 -2.72 -6.15
C CYS A 112 8.54 -3.65 -5.40
N ARG A 113 7.24 -3.42 -5.53
CA ARG A 113 6.21 -4.39 -5.15
C ARG A 113 6.08 -5.47 -6.21
N VAL A 114 6.44 -6.70 -5.85
CA VAL A 114 6.35 -7.88 -6.73
C VAL A 114 4.93 -8.40 -6.83
N ILE A 115 4.22 -8.44 -5.68
CA ILE A 115 2.83 -8.93 -5.60
C ILE A 115 1.99 -7.95 -4.78
N PHE A 116 0.88 -7.51 -5.36
CA PHE A 116 -0.08 -6.61 -4.75
C PHE A 116 -1.47 -7.25 -4.61
N GLY A 117 -1.56 -8.31 -3.84
CA GLY A 117 -2.81 -8.95 -3.42
C GLY A 117 -3.79 -9.24 -4.55
N GLU A 118 -4.98 -8.66 -4.43
CA GLU A 118 -6.08 -8.82 -5.39
C GLU A 118 -5.69 -8.36 -6.80
N ALA A 119 -4.85 -7.34 -6.92
CA ALA A 119 -4.46 -6.80 -8.22
C ALA A 119 -3.58 -7.76 -9.03
N ASP A 120 -2.90 -8.68 -8.36
CA ASP A 120 -2.14 -9.78 -8.98
C ASP A 120 -2.88 -11.13 -8.88
N LEU A 121 -4.18 -11.09 -8.55
CA LEU A 121 -5.03 -12.27 -8.42
C LEU A 121 -4.54 -13.28 -7.37
N LEU A 122 -3.82 -12.80 -6.35
CA LEU A 122 -3.32 -13.53 -5.18
C LEU A 122 -3.82 -12.83 -3.90
N PRO A 123 -5.15 -12.83 -3.64
CA PRO A 123 -5.78 -12.11 -2.55
C PRO A 123 -5.07 -12.34 -1.22
N GLY A 124 -4.70 -11.25 -0.54
CA GLY A 124 -4.06 -11.33 0.77
C GLY A 124 -2.56 -11.65 0.75
N LEU A 125 -1.90 -11.69 -0.39
CA LEU A 125 -0.45 -11.81 -0.50
C LEU A 125 0.17 -10.47 -0.89
N VAL A 126 1.13 -9.99 -0.11
CA VAL A 126 1.96 -8.81 -0.44
C VAL A 126 3.42 -9.23 -0.43
N VAL A 127 4.14 -8.89 -1.51
CA VAL A 127 5.58 -9.16 -1.62
C VAL A 127 6.26 -7.90 -2.13
N ASP A 128 7.14 -7.34 -1.30
CA ASP A 128 8.02 -6.24 -1.67
C ASP A 128 9.46 -6.73 -1.81
N LYS A 129 10.12 -6.29 -2.85
CA LYS A 129 11.52 -6.53 -3.13
C LYS A 129 12.32 -5.28 -2.80
N PHE A 130 13.35 -5.43 -1.99
CA PHE A 130 14.35 -4.42 -1.67
C PHE A 130 15.71 -4.94 -2.11
N ASN A 131 16.14 -4.58 -3.32
CA ASN A 131 17.29 -5.15 -4.01
C ASN A 131 17.19 -6.69 -4.12
N ASP A 132 17.97 -7.43 -3.34
CA ASP A 132 18.04 -8.89 -3.31
C ASP A 132 17.31 -9.52 -2.10
N VAL A 133 16.56 -8.74 -1.35
CA VAL A 133 15.77 -9.19 -0.18
C VAL A 133 14.27 -9.03 -0.46
N LEU A 134 13.48 -10.01 -0.05
CA LEU A 134 12.02 -9.96 -0.10
C LEU A 134 11.43 -9.76 1.30
N SER A 135 10.44 -8.88 1.38
CA SER A 135 9.55 -8.72 2.52
C SER A 135 8.16 -9.24 2.15
N VAL A 136 7.65 -10.22 2.90
CA VAL A 136 6.44 -10.96 2.53
C VAL A 136 5.40 -10.89 3.64
N GLN A 137 4.13 -10.62 3.26
CA GLN A 137 2.99 -10.64 4.17
C GLN A 137 1.92 -11.60 3.66
N PHE A 138 1.48 -12.49 4.55
CA PHE A 138 0.31 -13.37 4.36
C PHE A 138 -0.83 -12.79 5.20
N LEU A 139 -1.76 -12.07 4.58
CA LEU A 139 -2.78 -11.29 5.28
C LEU A 139 -4.08 -12.06 5.50
N THR A 140 -4.25 -13.23 4.87
CA THR A 140 -5.49 -14.01 4.90
C THR A 140 -5.22 -15.47 5.21
N LEU A 141 -6.20 -16.13 5.84
CA LEU A 141 -6.09 -17.53 6.23
C LEU A 141 -5.85 -18.46 5.04
N GLY A 142 -6.56 -18.23 3.94
CA GLY A 142 -6.38 -19.06 2.74
C GLY A 142 -4.98 -18.90 2.15
N MET A 143 -4.43 -17.69 2.09
CA MET A 143 -3.08 -17.47 1.59
C MET A 143 -2.00 -18.00 2.56
N GLU A 144 -2.24 -17.93 3.88
CA GLU A 144 -1.33 -18.57 4.86
C GLU A 144 -1.19 -20.07 4.63
N ARG A 145 -2.26 -20.77 4.18
CA ARG A 145 -2.18 -22.20 3.83
C ARG A 145 -1.28 -22.47 2.62
N TRP A 146 -1.15 -21.50 1.72
CA TRP A 146 -0.27 -21.58 0.56
C TRP A 146 1.16 -21.12 0.84
N LYS A 147 1.48 -20.75 2.07
CA LYS A 147 2.75 -20.15 2.47
C LYS A 147 3.97 -20.90 1.95
N ASP A 148 4.05 -22.21 2.16
CA ASP A 148 5.21 -22.98 1.73
C ASP A 148 5.38 -22.98 0.20
N VAL A 149 4.28 -23.10 -0.54
CA VAL A 149 4.27 -23.03 -2.02
C VAL A 149 4.72 -21.66 -2.49
N VAL A 150 4.20 -20.58 -1.88
CA VAL A 150 4.56 -19.19 -2.21
C VAL A 150 6.03 -18.95 -1.96
N LEU A 151 6.55 -19.31 -0.78
CA LEU A 151 7.94 -19.04 -0.41
C LEU A 151 8.94 -19.82 -1.27
N VAL A 152 8.63 -21.09 -1.59
CA VAL A 152 9.43 -21.89 -2.53
C VAL A 152 9.40 -21.27 -3.93
N SER A 153 8.21 -20.89 -4.42
CA SER A 153 8.07 -20.27 -5.75
C SER A 153 8.83 -18.95 -5.86
N LEU A 154 8.75 -18.08 -4.83
CA LEU A 154 9.51 -16.82 -4.77
C LEU A 154 11.02 -17.07 -4.77
N SER A 155 11.49 -18.09 -4.01
CA SER A 155 12.91 -18.46 -3.98
C SER A 155 13.40 -18.94 -5.34
N GLU A 156 12.61 -19.76 -6.04
CA GLU A 156 12.95 -20.30 -7.36
C GLU A 156 12.88 -19.28 -8.51
N LEU A 157 11.97 -18.30 -8.42
CA LEU A 157 11.74 -17.34 -9.51
C LEU A 157 12.57 -16.07 -9.38
N ILE A 158 12.86 -15.62 -8.15
CA ILE A 158 13.52 -14.34 -7.89
C ILE A 158 14.96 -14.52 -7.39
N HIS A 159 15.29 -15.68 -6.82
CA HIS A 159 16.59 -15.99 -6.21
C HIS A 159 17.05 -14.95 -5.19
N PRO A 160 16.21 -14.59 -4.20
CA PRO A 160 16.56 -13.58 -3.23
C PRO A 160 17.66 -14.08 -2.28
N LYS A 161 18.47 -13.16 -1.76
CA LYS A 161 19.45 -13.43 -0.71
C LYS A 161 18.78 -13.80 0.62
N GLY A 162 17.59 -13.27 0.86
CA GLY A 162 16.79 -13.56 2.04
C GLY A 162 15.34 -13.17 1.87
N ILE A 163 14.48 -13.84 2.64
CA ILE A 163 13.04 -13.52 2.72
C ILE A 163 12.72 -13.22 4.19
N TYR A 164 12.09 -12.10 4.45
CA TYR A 164 11.60 -11.71 5.77
C TYR A 164 10.08 -11.67 5.81
N LEU A 165 9.48 -12.36 6.77
CA LEU A 165 8.03 -12.40 6.95
C LEU A 165 7.61 -11.24 7.84
N ARG A 166 6.69 -10.39 7.35
CA ARG A 166 6.14 -9.23 8.05
C ARG A 166 4.65 -9.44 8.31
N ASN A 167 4.38 -10.53 9.00
CA ASN A 167 3.03 -10.92 9.42
C ASN A 167 2.61 -10.27 10.77
N ASP A 168 3.31 -9.24 11.20
CA ASP A 168 3.08 -8.42 12.40
C ASP A 168 2.03 -7.31 12.15
N VAL A 169 0.90 -7.66 11.53
CA VAL A 169 -0.15 -6.71 11.13
C VAL A 169 -1.51 -7.10 11.66
N ALA A 170 -2.25 -6.12 12.19
CA ALA A 170 -3.53 -6.33 12.88
C ALA A 170 -4.64 -6.95 12.02
N ILE A 171 -4.56 -6.87 10.69
CA ILE A 171 -5.55 -7.49 9.80
C ILE A 171 -5.58 -9.02 9.95
N ARG A 172 -4.47 -9.64 10.34
CA ARG A 172 -4.37 -11.08 10.55
C ARG A 172 -5.29 -11.58 11.67
N GLU A 173 -5.43 -10.81 12.74
CA GLU A 173 -6.32 -11.14 13.86
C GLU A 173 -7.78 -11.24 13.42
N LYS A 174 -8.21 -10.38 12.46
CA LYS A 174 -9.55 -10.44 11.86
C LYS A 174 -9.75 -11.66 10.97
N GLU A 175 -8.67 -12.29 10.55
CA GLU A 175 -8.67 -13.55 9.79
C GLU A 175 -8.49 -14.78 10.71
N GLY A 176 -8.38 -14.59 12.03
CA GLY A 176 -8.13 -15.66 13.00
C GLY A 176 -6.68 -16.17 12.99
N LEU A 177 -5.73 -15.33 12.56
CA LEU A 177 -4.30 -15.65 12.46
C LEU A 177 -3.50 -14.91 13.52
N GLU A 178 -2.47 -15.56 14.02
CA GLU A 178 -1.48 -14.94 14.92
C GLU A 178 -0.58 -13.95 14.16
N GLN A 179 -0.15 -12.90 14.84
CA GLN A 179 0.88 -12.01 14.36
C GLN A 179 2.27 -12.58 14.63
N TYR A 180 3.17 -12.50 13.65
CA TYR A 180 4.58 -12.86 13.81
C TYR A 180 5.44 -12.17 12.75
N LYS A 181 6.74 -12.04 13.01
CA LYS A 181 7.74 -11.61 12.04
C LYS A 181 9.03 -12.39 12.21
N GLY A 182 9.82 -12.49 11.15
CA GLY A 182 11.13 -13.17 11.19
C GLY A 182 11.62 -13.58 9.81
N PRO A 183 12.89 -14.00 9.72
CA PRO A 183 13.47 -14.54 8.50
C PRO A 183 12.86 -15.89 8.15
N TYR A 184 12.71 -16.16 6.87
CA TYR A 184 12.43 -17.50 6.34
C TYR A 184 13.76 -18.19 6.02
N GLY A 185 14.07 -19.26 6.75
CA GLY A 185 15.35 -19.96 6.64
C GLY A 185 16.46 -19.32 7.47
N ALA A 186 17.64 -19.14 6.87
CA ALA A 186 18.80 -18.58 7.56
C ALA A 186 18.65 -17.07 7.83
N SER A 187 19.26 -16.59 8.91
CA SER A 187 19.31 -15.16 9.22
C SER A 187 20.18 -14.40 8.21
N PHE A 188 19.82 -13.16 7.96
CA PHE A 188 20.57 -12.23 7.09
C PHE A 188 20.44 -10.79 7.62
N ALA A 189 21.24 -9.87 7.09
CA ALA A 189 21.15 -8.45 7.45
C ALA A 189 19.83 -7.86 6.92
N THR A 190 19.02 -7.29 7.82
CA THR A 190 17.71 -6.71 7.50
C THR A 190 17.76 -5.22 7.23
N GLU A 191 18.85 -4.55 7.59
CA GLU A 191 19.13 -3.17 7.21
C GLU A 191 19.80 -3.16 5.83
N LEU A 192 19.21 -2.45 4.91
CA LEU A 192 19.59 -2.41 3.50
C LEU A 192 19.75 -0.96 3.03
N VAL A 193 20.49 -0.76 1.95
CA VAL A 193 20.50 0.51 1.21
C VAL A 193 19.89 0.26 -0.16
N ILE A 194 18.82 0.98 -0.47
CA ILE A 194 18.18 0.94 -1.79
C ILE A 194 18.50 2.21 -2.57
N ASP A 195 18.39 2.16 -3.88
CA ASP A 195 18.36 3.34 -4.74
C ASP A 195 16.91 3.71 -5.05
N GLU A 196 16.57 5.01 -4.84
CA GLU A 196 15.30 5.59 -5.23
C GLU A 196 15.53 6.92 -5.92
N ASN A 197 15.31 6.98 -7.24
CA ASN A 197 15.47 8.19 -8.03
C ASN A 197 16.86 8.86 -7.90
N GLY A 198 17.92 8.06 -7.70
CA GLY A 198 19.30 8.53 -7.52
C GLY A 198 19.68 8.85 -6.07
N LEU A 199 18.78 8.64 -5.11
CA LEU A 199 19.07 8.73 -3.68
C LEU A 199 19.32 7.34 -3.09
N ARG A 200 20.28 7.26 -2.18
CA ARG A 200 20.58 6.07 -1.39
C ARG A 200 19.80 6.14 -0.08
N LEU A 201 18.80 5.28 0.08
CA LEU A 201 17.94 5.26 1.26
C LEU A 201 18.20 4.00 2.09
N GLN A 202 18.40 4.18 3.38
CA GLN A 202 18.48 3.08 4.33
C GLN A 202 17.06 2.59 4.64
N VAL A 203 16.86 1.28 4.54
CA VAL A 203 15.59 0.57 4.78
C VAL A 203 15.83 -0.55 5.76
N ASP A 204 14.98 -0.69 6.76
CA ASP A 204 14.97 -1.82 7.68
C ASP A 204 13.73 -2.68 7.41
N VAL A 205 13.92 -3.83 6.77
CA VAL A 205 12.81 -4.74 6.44
C VAL A 205 12.22 -5.43 7.68
N ALA A 206 12.95 -5.47 8.80
CA ALA A 206 12.48 -6.08 10.03
C ALA A 206 11.66 -5.12 10.90
N ASN A 207 12.03 -3.84 10.97
CA ASN A 207 11.44 -2.87 11.91
C ASN A 207 10.82 -1.65 11.22
N GLY A 208 11.11 -1.40 9.94
CA GLY A 208 10.52 -0.31 9.17
C GLY A 208 8.99 -0.45 9.05
N GLN A 209 8.30 0.64 8.82
CA GLN A 209 6.85 0.65 8.62
C GLN A 209 6.43 -0.18 7.40
N LYS A 210 5.19 -0.70 7.42
CA LYS A 210 4.67 -1.64 6.41
C LYS A 210 5.64 -2.83 6.24
N THR A 211 6.22 -2.95 5.06
CA THR A 211 7.18 -3.99 4.68
C THR A 211 8.64 -3.55 4.80
N GLY A 212 8.90 -2.28 5.17
CA GLY A 212 10.21 -1.67 5.32
C GLY A 212 10.32 -0.25 4.76
N HIS A 213 9.64 0.06 3.64
CA HIS A 213 9.65 1.37 2.98
C HIS A 213 8.37 1.59 2.17
N PHE A 214 8.07 2.87 1.82
CA PHE A 214 6.89 3.28 1.07
C PHE A 214 7.19 3.32 -0.44
N LEU A 215 7.26 2.14 -1.08
CA LEU A 215 7.50 2.02 -2.52
C LEU A 215 6.39 2.64 -3.38
N ASP A 216 5.21 2.84 -2.80
CA ASP A 216 4.03 3.40 -3.48
C ASP A 216 4.16 4.90 -3.79
N GLN A 217 5.10 5.62 -3.17
CA GLN A 217 5.30 7.07 -3.39
C GLN A 217 6.46 7.42 -4.34
N VAL A 218 7.23 6.44 -4.81
CA VAL A 218 8.48 6.64 -5.58
C VAL A 218 8.32 7.59 -6.76
N LEU A 219 7.23 7.48 -7.55
CA LEU A 219 6.97 8.36 -8.69
C LEU A 219 6.55 9.77 -8.24
N ASN A 220 5.81 9.88 -7.13
CA ASN A 220 5.41 11.18 -6.59
C ASN A 220 6.62 11.92 -5.98
N HIS A 221 7.54 11.20 -5.33
CA HIS A 221 8.82 11.75 -4.89
C HIS A 221 9.62 12.34 -6.06
N ALA A 222 9.68 11.63 -7.20
CA ALA A 222 10.40 12.10 -8.39
C ALA A 222 9.83 13.40 -8.96
N GLU A 223 8.54 13.69 -8.78
CA GLU A 223 7.92 14.92 -9.28
C GLU A 223 8.33 16.18 -8.51
N MET A 224 8.97 16.03 -7.35
CA MET A 224 9.57 17.15 -6.63
C MET A 224 10.62 17.90 -7.47
N ARG A 225 11.23 17.25 -8.47
CA ARG A 225 12.17 17.88 -9.43
C ARG A 225 11.61 19.12 -10.13
N ARG A 226 10.28 19.20 -10.28
CA ARG A 226 9.62 20.27 -11.03
C ARG A 226 9.45 21.55 -10.21
N ILE A 227 9.47 21.44 -8.87
CA ILE A 227 9.03 22.50 -7.97
C ILE A 227 10.01 22.83 -6.84
N SER A 228 11.16 22.13 -6.77
CA SER A 228 12.07 22.26 -5.60
C SER A 228 13.21 23.22 -5.78
N THR A 229 13.73 23.41 -7.00
CA THR A 229 14.97 24.20 -7.23
C THR A 229 14.88 25.60 -6.66
N GLY A 230 15.80 25.94 -5.74
CA GLY A 230 15.88 27.22 -5.06
C GLY A 230 14.79 27.49 -4.01
N GLN A 231 13.84 26.56 -3.82
CA GLN A 231 12.69 26.76 -2.93
C GLN A 231 12.99 26.38 -1.47
N ARG A 232 12.22 26.99 -0.56
CA ARG A 232 12.10 26.53 0.83
C ARG A 232 10.96 25.53 0.92
N VAL A 233 11.27 24.31 1.33
CA VAL A 233 10.32 23.17 1.36
C VAL A 233 10.05 22.75 2.80
N LEU A 234 8.77 22.62 3.15
CA LEU A 234 8.29 22.01 4.39
C LEU A 234 7.67 20.65 4.06
N ASP A 235 8.26 19.59 4.56
CA ASP A 235 7.79 18.22 4.40
C ASP A 235 7.08 17.75 5.69
N CYS A 236 5.75 17.76 5.64
CA CYS A 236 4.89 17.39 6.76
C CYS A 236 4.58 15.89 6.72
N PHE A 237 4.72 15.24 7.88
CA PHE A 237 4.67 13.77 7.99
C PHE A 237 5.78 13.11 7.19
N THR A 238 6.98 13.63 7.36
CA THR A 238 8.13 13.32 6.52
C THR A 238 8.56 11.85 6.59
N HIS A 239 8.16 11.13 7.64
CA HIS A 239 8.58 9.75 7.92
C HIS A 239 10.11 9.64 7.82
N THR A 240 10.66 8.79 6.95
CA THR A 240 12.11 8.63 6.73
C THR A 240 12.68 9.61 5.70
N GLY A 241 11.94 10.69 5.38
CA GLY A 241 12.41 11.81 4.57
C GLY A 241 12.05 11.75 3.09
N GLY A 242 11.12 10.90 2.66
CA GLY A 242 10.87 10.64 1.23
C GLY A 242 10.78 11.90 0.37
N PHE A 243 9.76 12.73 0.56
CA PHE A 243 9.60 13.97 -0.21
C PHE A 243 10.70 15.01 0.08
N GLY A 244 11.07 15.19 1.36
CA GLY A 244 12.06 16.18 1.76
C GLY A 244 13.44 15.92 1.17
N LEU A 245 13.92 14.68 1.19
CA LEU A 245 15.21 14.29 0.61
C LEU A 245 15.22 14.50 -0.90
N HIS A 246 14.14 14.13 -1.59
CA HIS A 246 14.01 14.38 -3.04
C HIS A 246 13.98 15.86 -3.35
N ALA A 247 13.28 16.67 -2.53
CA ALA A 247 13.31 18.13 -2.70
C ALA A 247 14.74 18.70 -2.60
N ALA A 248 15.52 18.25 -1.62
CA ALA A 248 16.91 18.69 -1.46
C ALA A 248 17.79 18.20 -2.61
N HIS A 249 17.65 16.93 -3.01
CA HIS A 249 18.35 16.35 -4.16
C HIS A 249 18.11 17.14 -5.45
N TYR A 250 16.90 17.65 -5.63
CA TYR A 250 16.52 18.50 -6.78
C TYR A 250 16.76 20.00 -6.53
N GLY A 251 17.60 20.36 -5.57
CA GLY A 251 18.12 21.71 -5.41
C GLY A 251 17.28 22.66 -4.56
N ALA A 252 16.46 22.15 -3.63
CA ALA A 252 15.82 23.02 -2.64
C ALA A 252 16.88 23.76 -1.80
N SER A 253 16.66 25.04 -1.58
CA SER A 253 17.58 25.89 -0.80
C SER A 253 17.51 25.60 0.70
N LYS A 254 16.38 25.10 1.17
CA LYS A 254 16.14 24.68 2.55
C LYS A 254 15.02 23.67 2.60
N VAL A 255 15.21 22.58 3.35
CA VAL A 255 14.18 21.59 3.65
C VAL A 255 14.03 21.43 5.16
N LEU A 256 12.79 21.49 5.63
CA LEU A 256 12.43 21.10 6.99
C LEU A 256 11.43 19.95 6.93
N GLY A 257 11.82 18.77 7.42
CA GLY A 257 10.92 17.61 7.57
C GLY A 257 10.39 17.51 9.01
N LEU A 258 9.11 17.26 9.16
CA LEU A 258 8.43 17.11 10.45
C LEU A 258 7.76 15.74 10.54
N ASP A 259 7.99 15.07 11.66
CA ASP A 259 7.27 13.86 12.05
C ASP A 259 7.13 13.78 13.56
N VAL A 260 6.19 13.02 14.07
CA VAL A 260 6.03 12.78 15.50
C VAL A 260 6.89 11.61 16.01
N SER A 261 7.40 10.77 15.10
CA SER A 261 8.24 9.61 15.41
C SER A 261 9.71 10.00 15.49
N GLU A 262 10.32 9.85 16.66
CA GLU A 262 11.75 10.07 16.86
C GLU A 262 12.61 9.15 15.98
N ASP A 263 12.23 7.88 15.85
CA ASP A 263 12.94 6.90 15.02
C ASP A 263 12.88 7.26 13.54
N ALA A 264 11.72 7.72 13.04
CA ALA A 264 11.57 8.17 11.66
C ALA A 264 12.43 9.40 11.37
N VAL A 265 12.42 10.40 12.26
CA VAL A 265 13.25 11.62 12.16
C VAL A 265 14.74 11.26 12.20
N ALA A 266 15.16 10.37 13.08
CA ALA A 266 16.54 9.89 13.14
C ALA A 266 16.94 9.20 11.83
N GLN A 267 16.07 8.38 11.26
CA GLN A 267 16.31 7.70 9.98
C GLN A 267 16.37 8.68 8.81
N ALA A 268 15.48 9.68 8.76
CA ALA A 268 15.51 10.75 7.77
C ALA A 268 16.82 11.54 7.82
N THR A 269 17.33 11.84 9.02
CA THR A 269 18.63 12.50 9.23
C THR A 269 19.78 11.65 8.68
N ARG A 270 19.83 10.34 9.01
CA ARG A 270 20.84 9.43 8.44
C ARG A 270 20.78 9.36 6.91
N ASN A 271 19.57 9.32 6.36
CA ASN A 271 19.38 9.33 4.90
C ASN A 271 19.90 10.62 4.26
N ALA A 272 19.73 11.79 4.90
CA ALA A 272 20.33 13.03 4.42
C ALA A 272 21.85 13.00 4.47
N GLU A 273 22.44 12.49 5.54
CA GLU A 273 23.90 12.35 5.72
C GLU A 273 24.51 11.45 4.64
N VAL A 274 23.92 10.26 4.39
CA VAL A 274 24.38 9.29 3.37
C VAL A 274 24.38 9.90 1.96
N ASN A 275 23.50 10.87 1.70
CA ASN A 275 23.38 11.56 0.41
C ASN A 275 24.01 12.96 0.41
N GLU A 276 24.72 13.35 1.47
CA GLU A 276 25.40 14.66 1.61
C GLU A 276 24.45 15.86 1.43
N LEU A 277 23.16 15.70 1.82
CA LEU A 277 22.11 16.72 1.67
C LEU A 277 22.10 17.70 2.85
N THR A 278 23.01 18.67 2.84
CA THR A 278 23.21 19.62 3.93
C THR A 278 22.09 20.66 4.09
N THR A 279 21.21 20.79 3.11
CA THR A 279 20.05 21.71 3.17
C THR A 279 18.86 21.13 3.95
N CYS A 280 18.91 19.85 4.32
CA CYS A 280 17.87 19.16 5.09
C CYS A 280 18.05 19.35 6.59
N THR A 281 16.92 19.54 7.27
CA THR A 281 16.80 19.44 8.72
C THR A 281 15.52 18.68 9.04
N PHE A 282 15.59 17.72 9.95
CA PHE A 282 14.42 16.95 10.38
C PHE A 282 14.17 17.21 11.87
N LYS A 283 12.89 17.29 12.25
CA LYS A 283 12.49 17.65 13.62
C LYS A 283 11.28 16.83 14.06
N VAL A 284 11.35 16.33 15.31
CA VAL A 284 10.19 15.74 15.98
C VAL A 284 9.22 16.86 16.33
N ALA A 285 8.04 16.88 15.70
CA ALA A 285 7.02 17.88 15.93
C ALA A 285 5.63 17.42 15.47
N ASN A 286 4.60 17.95 16.13
CA ASN A 286 3.23 17.81 15.64
C ASN A 286 2.99 18.81 14.50
N VAL A 287 2.59 18.29 13.34
CA VAL A 287 2.39 19.09 12.12
C VAL A 287 1.27 20.12 12.29
N PHE A 288 0.16 19.77 12.96
CA PHE A 288 -0.95 20.69 13.18
C PHE A 288 -0.55 21.89 14.03
N ASP A 289 0.23 21.66 15.08
CA ASP A 289 0.74 22.72 15.96
C ASP A 289 1.74 23.61 15.22
N TYR A 290 2.66 22.99 14.46
CA TYR A 290 3.66 23.71 13.68
C TYR A 290 3.01 24.62 12.62
N LEU A 291 2.06 24.11 11.83
CA LEU A 291 1.38 24.91 10.80
C LEU A 291 0.54 26.03 11.42
N THR A 292 -0.04 25.82 12.59
CA THR A 292 -0.77 26.84 13.32
C THR A 292 0.16 28.00 13.72
N GLU A 293 1.29 27.66 14.31
CA GLU A 293 2.30 28.64 14.71
C GLU A 293 2.94 29.36 13.51
N ALA A 294 3.27 28.60 12.44
CA ALA A 294 3.81 29.18 11.21
C ALA A 294 2.84 30.20 10.59
N SER A 295 1.53 29.89 10.56
CA SER A 295 0.49 30.81 10.07
C SER A 295 0.40 32.05 10.95
N ARG A 296 0.47 31.91 12.29
CA ARG A 296 0.41 33.01 13.26
C ARG A 296 1.61 33.94 13.18
N THR A 297 2.81 33.41 12.98
CA THR A 297 4.08 34.15 12.92
C THR A 297 4.44 34.68 11.53
N GLY A 298 3.63 34.32 10.50
CA GLY A 298 3.93 34.70 9.11
C GLY A 298 5.12 33.94 8.52
N ASN A 299 5.50 32.78 9.08
CA ASN A 299 6.56 31.95 8.52
C ASN A 299 6.05 31.21 7.28
N GLN A 300 6.58 31.58 6.11
CA GLN A 300 6.13 31.06 4.82
C GLN A 300 7.11 30.04 4.24
N TRP A 301 6.55 29.09 3.48
CA TRP A 301 7.26 28.06 2.75
C TRP A 301 6.78 28.06 1.29
N ASN A 302 7.73 28.05 0.36
CA ASN A 302 7.39 28.08 -1.07
C ASN A 302 6.71 26.77 -1.52
N VAL A 303 7.10 25.67 -0.91
CA VAL A 303 6.49 24.34 -1.13
C VAL A 303 6.15 23.73 0.22
N ILE A 304 4.92 23.26 0.37
CA ILE A 304 4.51 22.45 1.52
C ILE A 304 4.00 21.11 1.00
N VAL A 305 4.55 20.03 1.57
CA VAL A 305 4.12 18.64 1.33
C VAL A 305 3.28 18.18 2.51
N LEU A 306 2.14 17.57 2.21
CA LEU A 306 1.23 16.92 3.15
C LEU A 306 1.03 15.47 2.72
N ASP A 307 1.72 14.53 3.37
CA ASP A 307 1.53 13.09 3.19
C ASP A 307 1.16 12.40 4.51
N PRO A 308 -0.02 12.72 5.07
CA PRO A 308 -0.46 12.20 6.36
C PRO A 308 -0.78 10.71 6.28
N PRO A 309 -0.74 9.99 7.42
CA PRO A 309 -1.29 8.65 7.52
C PRO A 309 -2.79 8.64 7.17
N ALA A 310 -3.31 7.46 6.82
CA ALA A 310 -4.73 7.32 6.49
C ALA A 310 -5.63 7.74 7.67
N PHE A 311 -6.30 8.88 7.56
CA PHE A 311 -7.25 9.35 8.59
C PHE A 311 -8.56 8.54 8.59
N ALA A 312 -8.99 7.98 7.44
CA ALA A 312 -10.15 7.10 7.36
C ALA A 312 -9.71 5.63 7.28
N LYS A 313 -9.83 4.90 8.40
CA LYS A 313 -9.60 3.45 8.48
C LYS A 313 -10.88 2.63 8.27
N SER A 314 -12.03 3.28 8.19
CA SER A 314 -13.34 2.66 7.95
C SER A 314 -14.28 3.66 7.27
N ARG A 315 -15.35 3.15 6.65
CA ARG A 315 -16.37 4.00 6.03
C ARG A 315 -17.05 4.95 7.03
N SER A 316 -17.26 4.52 8.26
CA SER A 316 -17.84 5.36 9.32
C SER A 316 -16.93 6.49 9.79
N ALA A 317 -15.63 6.44 9.50
CA ALA A 317 -14.66 7.47 9.87
C ALA A 317 -14.45 8.53 8.78
N ILE A 318 -15.17 8.46 7.65
CA ILE A 318 -14.95 9.35 6.48
C ILE A 318 -15.15 10.82 6.85
N ASP A 319 -16.22 11.16 7.57
CA ASP A 319 -16.54 12.57 7.90
C ASP A 319 -15.47 13.19 8.81
N ASN A 320 -14.95 12.42 9.77
CA ASN A 320 -13.87 12.88 10.64
C ASN A 320 -12.56 13.03 9.85
N ALA A 321 -12.27 12.07 8.98
CA ALA A 321 -11.10 12.12 8.12
C ALA A 321 -11.16 13.30 7.15
N TYR A 322 -12.32 13.56 6.54
CA TYR A 322 -12.56 14.71 5.68
C TYR A 322 -12.21 16.02 6.38
N ARG A 323 -12.71 16.19 7.62
CA ARG A 323 -12.41 17.37 8.44
C ARG A 323 -10.91 17.49 8.76
N GLY A 324 -10.25 16.39 9.11
CA GLY A 324 -8.82 16.38 9.39
C GLY A 324 -7.99 16.75 8.16
N TYR A 325 -8.30 16.15 7.00
CA TYR A 325 -7.65 16.52 5.74
C TYR A 325 -7.91 17.98 5.36
N LYS A 326 -9.15 18.46 5.48
CA LYS A 326 -9.50 19.85 5.18
C LYS A 326 -8.72 20.83 6.06
N GLU A 327 -8.67 20.58 7.35
CA GLU A 327 -7.97 21.43 8.32
C GLU A 327 -6.50 21.55 8.02
N ILE A 328 -5.82 20.43 7.75
CA ILE A 328 -4.36 20.48 7.49
C ILE A 328 -4.06 21.17 6.16
N ASN A 329 -4.87 20.95 5.11
CA ASN A 329 -4.73 21.62 3.84
C ASN A 329 -4.98 23.13 3.97
N LEU A 330 -6.00 23.53 4.71
CA LEU A 330 -6.29 24.93 5.01
C LEU A 330 -5.11 25.63 5.69
N ARG A 331 -4.55 25.00 6.73
CA ARG A 331 -3.40 25.58 7.46
C ARG A 331 -2.16 25.70 6.58
N ALA A 332 -1.87 24.66 5.77
CA ALA A 332 -0.76 24.71 4.83
C ALA A 332 -0.90 25.86 3.81
N LEU A 333 -2.10 26.02 3.23
CA LEU A 333 -2.37 27.07 2.24
C LEU A 333 -2.21 28.49 2.81
N LYS A 334 -2.42 28.69 4.10
CA LYS A 334 -2.13 29.98 4.76
C LYS A 334 -0.63 30.27 4.89
N CYS A 335 0.22 29.23 4.87
CA CYS A 335 1.68 29.33 4.99
C CYS A 335 2.39 29.34 3.62
N ILE A 336 1.66 29.21 2.50
CA ILE A 336 2.23 29.23 1.15
C ILE A 336 1.99 30.60 0.53
N PRO A 337 3.03 31.32 0.05
CA PRO A 337 2.84 32.57 -0.70
C PRO A 337 2.22 32.31 -2.07
N SER A 338 1.61 33.34 -2.71
CA SER A 338 1.21 33.23 -4.11
C SER A 338 2.44 32.92 -4.97
N GLY A 339 2.27 32.00 -5.93
CA GLY A 339 3.37 31.45 -6.74
C GLY A 339 4.02 30.20 -6.13
N GLY A 340 3.70 29.83 -4.90
CA GLY A 340 4.18 28.60 -4.26
C GLY A 340 3.37 27.36 -4.63
N PHE A 341 3.71 26.21 -4.04
CA PHE A 341 3.10 24.93 -4.35
C PHE A 341 2.65 24.17 -3.10
N LEU A 342 1.49 23.56 -3.20
CA LEU A 342 0.99 22.56 -2.26
C LEU A 342 1.11 21.18 -2.91
N VAL A 343 1.83 20.27 -2.26
CA VAL A 343 1.79 18.83 -2.55
C VAL A 343 0.92 18.20 -1.48
N THR A 344 -0.16 17.52 -1.89
CA THR A 344 -1.08 16.91 -0.91
C THR A 344 -1.47 15.52 -1.32
N CYS A 345 -1.34 14.56 -0.39
CA CYS A 345 -1.54 13.14 -0.61
C CYS A 345 -2.63 12.57 0.30
N SER A 346 -3.19 11.45 -0.13
CA SER A 346 -4.04 10.61 0.70
C SER A 346 -3.90 9.16 0.28
N CYS A 347 -3.52 8.29 1.23
CA CYS A 347 -3.50 6.84 1.04
C CYS A 347 -4.79 6.15 1.54
N SER A 348 -5.82 6.91 1.91
CA SER A 348 -7.10 6.35 2.36
C SER A 348 -7.95 5.89 1.19
N GLN A 349 -8.26 4.60 1.13
CA GLN A 349 -9.16 4.00 0.15
C GLN A 349 -10.57 4.64 0.17
N HIS A 350 -11.07 5.01 1.34
CA HIS A 350 -12.40 5.61 1.50
C HIS A 350 -12.46 7.09 1.07
N MET A 351 -11.31 7.74 0.92
CA MET A 351 -11.20 9.08 0.35
C MET A 351 -11.05 8.98 -1.16
N THR A 352 -12.17 8.93 -1.90
CA THR A 352 -12.12 8.84 -3.37
C THR A 352 -11.42 10.04 -4.00
N PRO A 353 -10.90 9.95 -5.23
CA PRO A 353 -10.27 11.07 -5.91
C PRO A 353 -11.17 12.31 -5.98
N GLU A 354 -12.47 12.12 -6.25
CA GLU A 354 -13.46 13.20 -6.34
C GLU A 354 -13.67 13.85 -4.98
N LEU A 355 -13.82 13.05 -3.92
CA LEU A 355 -13.99 13.53 -2.56
C LEU A 355 -12.74 14.28 -2.07
N PHE A 356 -11.55 13.77 -2.42
CA PHE A 356 -10.28 14.42 -2.08
C PHE A 356 -10.14 15.78 -2.77
N ARG A 357 -10.43 15.88 -4.08
CA ARG A 357 -10.43 17.14 -4.83
C ARG A 357 -11.43 18.13 -4.27
N LYS A 358 -12.65 17.68 -3.94
CA LYS A 358 -13.67 18.52 -3.30
C LYS A 358 -13.17 19.11 -1.98
N MET A 359 -12.59 18.28 -1.12
CA MET A 359 -12.06 18.68 0.18
C MET A 359 -10.92 19.72 0.02
N VAL A 360 -9.96 19.49 -0.89
CA VAL A 360 -8.86 20.43 -1.14
C VAL A 360 -9.38 21.77 -1.67
N ASN A 361 -10.35 21.74 -2.58
CA ASN A 361 -10.98 22.97 -3.11
C ASN A 361 -11.72 23.77 -2.03
N GLU A 362 -12.40 23.09 -1.12
CA GLU A 362 -13.04 23.75 0.03
C GLU A 362 -12.00 24.38 0.97
N ALA A 363 -10.88 23.68 1.26
CA ALA A 363 -9.79 24.23 2.05
C ALA A 363 -9.16 25.47 1.39
N ALA A 364 -9.00 25.45 0.06
CA ALA A 364 -8.46 26.57 -0.69
C ALA A 364 -9.39 27.80 -0.63
N ARG A 365 -10.69 27.59 -0.83
CA ARG A 365 -11.69 28.66 -0.73
C ARG A 365 -11.68 29.27 0.67
N ASP A 366 -11.62 28.46 1.72
CA ASP A 366 -11.61 28.92 3.11
C ASP A 366 -10.29 29.64 3.48
N ALA A 367 -9.19 29.33 2.74
CA ALA A 367 -7.91 30.05 2.83
C ALA A 367 -7.88 31.34 1.97
N GLY A 368 -8.91 31.63 1.19
CA GLY A 368 -8.92 32.73 0.22
C GLY A 368 -7.94 32.52 -0.95
N ARG A 369 -7.68 31.29 -1.35
CA ARG A 369 -6.73 30.90 -2.41
C ARG A 369 -7.42 30.27 -3.60
N GLN A 370 -6.83 30.44 -4.78
CA GLN A 370 -7.14 29.66 -5.97
C GLN A 370 -6.00 28.69 -6.25
N LEU A 371 -6.34 27.53 -6.77
CA LEU A 371 -5.37 26.46 -7.05
C LEU A 371 -5.40 26.07 -8.52
N ARG A 372 -4.22 25.89 -9.08
CA ARG A 372 -4.04 25.30 -10.42
C ARG A 372 -3.36 23.95 -10.27
N GLU A 373 -4.01 22.88 -10.69
CA GLU A 373 -3.41 21.56 -10.71
C GLU A 373 -2.32 21.48 -11.79
N VAL A 374 -1.12 21.09 -11.38
CA VAL A 374 0.03 20.89 -12.29
C VAL A 374 0.47 19.44 -12.39
N TYR A 375 0.04 18.62 -11.43
CA TYR A 375 0.25 17.18 -11.43
C TYR A 375 -0.84 16.46 -10.65
N SER A 376 -1.25 15.32 -11.18
CA SER A 376 -2.14 14.37 -10.50
C SER A 376 -1.55 12.98 -10.64
N GLY A 377 -1.07 12.43 -9.55
CA GLY A 377 -0.46 11.10 -9.45
C GLY A 377 -1.19 10.18 -8.47
N GLY A 378 -0.71 8.97 -8.43
CA GLY A 378 -1.17 7.90 -7.56
C GLY A 378 -0.04 6.91 -7.31
N GLN A 379 -0.42 5.67 -7.03
CA GLN A 379 0.53 4.58 -6.90
C GLN A 379 1.23 4.23 -8.22
N PRO A 380 2.50 3.81 -8.18
CA PRO A 380 3.25 3.44 -9.39
C PRO A 380 2.77 2.11 -9.99
N PRO A 381 3.17 1.79 -11.23
CA PRO A 381 2.71 0.60 -11.96
C PRO A 381 2.99 -0.75 -11.27
N ASP A 382 3.96 -0.84 -10.38
CA ASP A 382 4.21 -2.05 -9.57
C ASP A 382 3.16 -2.26 -8.46
N HIS A 383 2.33 -1.25 -8.19
CA HIS A 383 1.11 -1.32 -7.38
C HIS A 383 -0.13 -1.21 -8.29
N PRO A 384 -0.40 -2.20 -9.15
CA PRO A 384 -1.42 -2.07 -10.19
C PRO A 384 -2.83 -1.88 -9.63
N VAL A 385 -3.67 -1.23 -10.43
CA VAL A 385 -5.11 -1.12 -10.15
C VAL A 385 -5.84 -2.19 -10.95
N LEU A 386 -6.54 -3.09 -10.27
CA LEU A 386 -7.42 -4.06 -10.90
C LEU A 386 -8.79 -3.42 -11.15
N TRP A 387 -9.20 -3.31 -12.40
CA TRP A 387 -10.39 -2.54 -12.78
C TRP A 387 -11.69 -3.03 -12.14
N GLY A 388 -11.84 -4.33 -11.95
CA GLY A 388 -12.98 -4.92 -11.22
C GLY A 388 -12.93 -4.71 -9.70
N VAL A 389 -11.83 -4.17 -9.15
CA VAL A 389 -11.58 -4.00 -7.70
C VAL A 389 -11.15 -2.58 -7.39
N PRO A 390 -12.10 -1.64 -7.28
CA PRO A 390 -11.78 -0.22 -7.00
C PRO A 390 -10.93 -0.03 -5.74
N GLU A 391 -11.02 -0.96 -4.80
CA GLU A 391 -10.26 -0.99 -3.56
C GLU A 391 -8.74 -1.07 -3.77
N THR A 392 -8.28 -1.49 -4.94
CA THR A 392 -6.86 -1.50 -5.30
C THR A 392 -6.33 -0.10 -5.67
N HIS A 393 -7.20 0.87 -5.95
CA HIS A 393 -6.83 2.27 -6.19
C HIS A 393 -6.95 3.07 -4.89
N TYR A 394 -5.84 3.30 -4.20
CA TYR A 394 -5.88 3.90 -2.86
C TYR A 394 -5.06 5.18 -2.71
N LEU A 395 -4.00 5.39 -3.51
CA LEU A 395 -3.13 6.55 -3.39
C LEU A 395 -3.56 7.68 -4.32
N LYS A 396 -3.62 8.89 -3.80
CA LYS A 396 -3.80 10.15 -4.52
C LYS A 396 -2.67 11.08 -4.13
N CYS A 397 -2.06 11.76 -5.10
CA CYS A 397 -1.08 12.81 -4.92
C CYS A 397 -1.37 13.94 -5.89
N LEU A 398 -1.56 15.16 -5.39
CA LEU A 398 -1.79 16.35 -6.18
C LEU A 398 -0.66 17.35 -5.95
N ILE A 399 -0.11 17.92 -7.02
CA ILE A 399 0.74 19.12 -6.93
C ILE A 399 -0.06 20.29 -7.47
N LEU A 400 -0.25 21.29 -6.62
CA LEU A 400 -1.14 22.43 -6.86
C LEU A 400 -0.35 23.73 -6.74
N HIS A 401 -0.36 24.53 -7.81
CA HIS A 401 0.19 25.89 -7.82
C HIS A 401 -0.79 26.83 -7.13
N VAL A 402 -0.34 27.59 -6.14
CA VAL A 402 -1.15 28.51 -5.33
C VAL A 402 -1.13 29.88 -5.99
N LEU A 403 -2.32 30.42 -6.36
CA LEU A 403 -2.49 31.70 -7.02
C LEU A 403 -2.81 32.83 -6.04
#